data_3d9c58d61cab2c89bc1ce6664e41f26e
#
_entry.id   3d9c58d61cab2c89bc1ce6664e41f26e
#
_cell.length_a   1.000
_cell.length_b   1.000
_cell.length_c   1.000
_cell.angle_alpha   90.00
_cell.angle_beta   90.00
_cell.angle_gamma   90.00
#
_symmetry.space_group_name_H-M   'P 1'
#
loop_
_entity.id
_entity.type
_entity.pdbx_description
1 polymer ?
#
loop_
_entity_poly.entity_id
_entity_poly.type
_entity_poly.pdbx_seq_one_letter_code
_entity_poly.pdbx_strand_id
1 'polypeptide(L)'
;MKRKKTKSSKQPLTVAPDGAETKRALVHWPMIVALVLAMGSALAAYQVVNFLGQGDLFGLRALEVGGLRLLDGDDVLAASGLEVGTNIFAVDLEEVEQRLENVCWIERAMVVRKPPDRLAVEIVERQRLAWVELGATYGIARDGVLLPKDQAPGESFADLNLPVISGLAAVSDTLQFGATVSDSTLVGLLGWWEEATAADAEFCLNVSRLEPLPGACVRLQMVGDGLEIRLPLDRVERNLRTLRRLMPRVYRDYPDPAYIDLRYTGQVVVGSKEAGGE
;
A
#
# COMPACT_ATOMS: atom_id res chain seq x y z
N MET A 1 18.85 8.11 -126.30
CA MET A 1 19.41 7.08 -125.47
C MET A 1 19.99 7.74 -124.17
N LYS A 2 19.28 7.70 -123.07
CA LYS A 2 19.77 8.18 -121.73
C LYS A 2 19.28 7.21 -120.64
N ARG A 3 20.22 6.51 -119.98
CA ARG A 3 19.98 5.60 -118.85
C ARG A 3 19.73 6.43 -117.59
N LYS A 4 18.58 6.14 -116.95
CA LYS A 4 18.26 6.69 -115.64
C LYS A 4 18.83 5.73 -114.59
N LYS A 5 19.68 6.25 -113.69
CA LYS A 5 20.16 5.54 -112.48
C LYS A 5 19.16 5.67 -111.37
N THR A 6 18.73 4.49 -110.86
CA THR A 6 17.88 4.40 -109.67
C THR A 6 18.80 4.48 -108.42
N LYS A 7 18.53 5.35 -107.46
CA LYS A 7 19.16 5.45 -106.16
C LYS A 7 18.39 4.60 -105.12
N SER A 8 19.07 3.58 -104.61
CA SER A 8 18.57 2.83 -103.46
C SER A 8 18.87 3.55 -102.16
N SER A 9 17.84 3.83 -101.39
CA SER A 9 17.98 4.42 -100.01
C SER A 9 18.02 3.23 -99.05
N LYS A 10 19.15 3.12 -98.34
CA LYS A 10 19.31 2.26 -97.19
C LYS A 10 18.77 2.99 -95.94
N GLN A 11 17.74 2.44 -95.27
CA GLN A 11 17.30 2.83 -93.94
C GLN A 11 18.17 2.09 -92.91
N PRO A 12 18.60 2.75 -91.86
CA PRO A 12 19.31 2.07 -90.75
C PRO A 12 18.29 1.46 -89.77
N LEU A 13 18.52 0.15 -89.51
CA LEU A 13 17.86 -0.58 -88.44
C LEU A 13 18.34 -0.03 -87.09
N THR A 14 17.43 0.57 -86.31
CA THR A 14 17.66 0.94 -84.90
C THR A 14 17.42 -0.29 -84.07
N VAL A 15 18.44 -0.88 -83.48
CA VAL A 15 18.34 -1.90 -82.46
C VAL A 15 18.02 -1.23 -81.12
N ALA A 16 16.86 -1.53 -80.52
CA ALA A 16 16.52 -1.09 -79.18
C ALA A 16 17.37 -1.91 -78.16
N PRO A 17 17.91 -1.28 -77.12
CA PRO A 17 18.59 -2.04 -76.06
C PRO A 17 17.52 -2.68 -75.14
N ASP A 18 17.50 -4.04 -75.21
CA ASP A 18 16.82 -4.86 -74.25
C ASP A 18 17.62 -4.82 -72.91
N GLY A 19 17.15 -4.11 -71.93
CA GLY A 19 17.90 -3.94 -70.70
C GLY A 19 17.11 -3.30 -69.54
N ALA A 20 15.92 -3.85 -69.20
CA ALA A 20 15.15 -3.34 -68.11
C ALA A 20 14.29 -4.37 -67.32
N GLU A 21 14.80 -5.56 -67.07
CA GLU A 21 14.02 -6.55 -66.26
C GLU A 21 14.77 -7.31 -65.17
N THR A 22 16.00 -7.00 -64.81
CA THR A 22 16.71 -7.74 -63.75
C THR A 22 16.84 -7.02 -62.41
N LYS A 23 16.23 -5.83 -62.21
CA LYS A 23 16.34 -5.10 -60.94
C LYS A 23 15.21 -5.33 -59.94
N ARG A 24 14.11 -5.99 -60.28
CA ARG A 24 12.97 -6.19 -59.35
C ARG A 24 13.06 -7.46 -58.49
N ALA A 25 13.85 -8.43 -58.83
CA ALA A 25 13.98 -9.69 -58.07
C ALA A 25 14.90 -9.53 -56.80
N LEU A 26 15.84 -8.59 -56.80
CA LEU A 26 16.80 -8.40 -55.72
C LEU A 26 16.23 -7.64 -54.51
N VAL A 27 15.12 -6.91 -54.70
CA VAL A 27 14.50 -6.12 -53.63
C VAL A 27 13.69 -6.97 -52.63
N HIS A 28 13.20 -8.12 -53.07
CA HIS A 28 12.37 -8.99 -52.20
C HIS A 28 13.16 -10.00 -51.39
N TRP A 29 14.39 -10.34 -51.77
CA TRP A 29 15.22 -11.30 -51.03
C TRP A 29 15.52 -10.87 -49.58
N PRO A 30 15.98 -9.66 -49.30
CA PRO A 30 16.21 -9.22 -47.93
C PRO A 30 14.92 -9.15 -47.10
N MET A 31 13.78 -8.81 -47.73
CA MET A 31 12.48 -8.82 -47.04
C MET A 31 12.06 -10.27 -46.69
N ILE A 32 12.28 -11.23 -47.57
CA ILE A 32 11.97 -12.63 -47.30
C ILE A 32 12.89 -13.16 -46.18
N VAL A 33 14.17 -12.82 -46.19
CA VAL A 33 15.12 -13.22 -45.15
C VAL A 33 14.71 -12.57 -43.81
N ALA A 34 14.36 -11.30 -43.81
CA ALA A 34 13.87 -10.61 -42.59
C ALA A 34 12.59 -11.24 -42.04
N LEU A 35 11.66 -11.62 -42.93
CA LEU A 35 10.42 -12.27 -42.52
C LEU A 35 10.68 -13.67 -41.94
N VAL A 36 11.56 -14.44 -42.53
CA VAL A 36 11.96 -15.78 -42.04
C VAL A 36 12.64 -15.68 -40.68
N LEU A 37 13.54 -14.70 -40.50
CA LEU A 37 14.19 -14.44 -39.20
C LEU A 37 13.18 -13.99 -38.13
N ALA A 38 12.25 -13.12 -38.48
CA ALA A 38 11.19 -12.66 -37.57
C ALA A 38 10.27 -13.86 -37.19
N MET A 39 9.88 -14.67 -38.13
CA MET A 39 9.06 -15.85 -37.87
C MET A 39 9.81 -16.91 -37.06
N GLY A 40 11.10 -17.12 -37.36
CA GLY A 40 11.97 -18.02 -36.57
C GLY A 40 12.15 -17.55 -35.12
N SER A 41 12.37 -16.25 -34.92
CA SER A 41 12.47 -15.69 -33.58
C SER A 41 11.14 -15.77 -32.82
N ALA A 42 10.01 -15.54 -33.47
CA ALA A 42 8.68 -15.69 -32.84
C ALA A 42 8.40 -17.15 -32.46
N LEU A 43 8.77 -18.11 -33.34
CA LEU A 43 8.62 -19.53 -33.03
C LEU A 43 9.55 -19.95 -31.87
N ALA A 44 10.79 -19.49 -31.87
CA ALA A 44 11.73 -19.76 -30.78
C ALA A 44 11.22 -19.19 -29.45
N ALA A 45 10.72 -17.95 -29.44
CA ALA A 45 10.10 -17.32 -28.25
C ALA A 45 8.87 -18.13 -27.77
N TYR A 46 8.02 -18.57 -28.71
CA TYR A 46 6.86 -19.40 -28.37
C TYR A 46 7.29 -20.73 -27.74
N GLN A 47 8.33 -21.40 -28.29
CA GLN A 47 8.85 -22.66 -27.74
C GLN A 47 9.45 -22.45 -26.32
N VAL A 48 10.15 -21.36 -26.11
CA VAL A 48 10.69 -21.01 -24.75
C VAL A 48 9.54 -20.80 -23.76
N VAL A 49 8.53 -20.03 -24.12
CA VAL A 49 7.36 -19.81 -23.26
C VAL A 49 6.63 -21.13 -22.96
N ASN A 50 6.44 -21.97 -23.99
CA ASN A 50 5.78 -23.27 -23.83
C ASN A 50 6.61 -24.23 -22.95
N PHE A 51 7.93 -24.24 -23.12
CA PHE A 51 8.84 -25.03 -22.28
C PHE A 51 8.81 -24.59 -20.79
N LEU A 52 8.81 -23.30 -20.54
CA LEU A 52 8.69 -22.75 -19.18
C LEU A 52 7.32 -23.06 -18.56
N GLY A 53 6.26 -23.12 -19.38
CA GLY A 53 4.89 -23.41 -18.93
C GLY A 53 4.58 -24.89 -18.64
N GLN A 54 5.30 -25.83 -19.21
CA GLN A 54 4.95 -27.27 -19.16
C GLN A 54 5.92 -28.15 -18.37
N GLY A 55 7.00 -27.59 -17.82
CA GLY A 55 8.03 -28.39 -17.14
C GLY A 55 7.72 -28.61 -15.66
N ASP A 56 7.72 -29.86 -15.19
CA ASP A 56 7.71 -30.24 -13.76
C ASP A 56 8.86 -29.61 -12.96
N LEU A 57 9.86 -29.07 -13.65
CA LEU A 57 11.01 -28.38 -13.07
C LEU A 57 10.66 -27.05 -12.40
N PHE A 58 9.55 -26.43 -12.81
CA PHE A 58 9.10 -25.13 -12.31
C PHE A 58 7.86 -25.22 -11.40
N GLY A 59 7.52 -26.44 -10.96
CA GLY A 59 6.46 -26.65 -9.98
C GLY A 59 6.87 -26.10 -8.63
N LEU A 60 6.01 -25.27 -8.01
CA LEU A 60 6.21 -24.65 -6.69
C LEU A 60 6.45 -25.75 -5.63
N ARG A 61 7.61 -25.71 -4.98
CA ARG A 61 7.97 -26.61 -3.88
C ARG A 61 8.05 -25.90 -2.55
N ALA A 62 8.38 -24.62 -2.55
CA ALA A 62 8.51 -23.84 -1.32
C ALA A 62 8.06 -22.40 -1.53
N LEU A 63 7.36 -21.89 -0.53
CA LEU A 63 7.05 -20.47 -0.36
C LEU A 63 7.97 -19.92 0.74
N GLU A 64 8.85 -18.98 0.38
CA GLU A 64 9.68 -18.27 1.36
C GLU A 64 8.92 -17.01 1.78
N VAL A 65 8.49 -16.94 3.04
CA VAL A 65 7.75 -15.79 3.57
C VAL A 65 8.63 -14.99 4.50
N GLY A 66 8.73 -13.68 4.25
CA GLY A 66 9.45 -12.72 5.07
C GLY A 66 8.54 -11.62 5.61
N GLY A 67 9.00 -10.91 6.66
CA GLY A 67 8.28 -9.78 7.25
C GLY A 67 7.20 -10.14 8.28
N LEU A 68 7.07 -11.40 8.66
CA LEU A 68 6.06 -11.85 9.63
C LEU A 68 6.46 -11.54 11.08
N ARG A 69 5.50 -11.04 11.84
CA ARG A 69 5.56 -10.81 13.28
C ARG A 69 4.26 -11.26 13.97
N LEU A 70 3.13 -10.94 13.36
CA LEU A 70 1.78 -11.21 13.89
C LEU A 70 1.17 -12.47 13.29
N LEU A 71 1.42 -12.73 12.01
CA LEU A 71 0.85 -13.83 11.26
C LEU A 71 1.80 -15.03 11.23
N ASP A 72 1.23 -16.20 10.99
CA ASP A 72 1.99 -17.43 10.72
C ASP A 72 2.19 -17.64 9.21
N GLY A 73 3.27 -18.32 8.83
CA GLY A 73 3.55 -18.67 7.44
C GLY A 73 2.46 -19.56 6.81
N ASP A 74 1.83 -20.42 7.61
CA ASP A 74 0.73 -21.28 7.16
C ASP A 74 -0.53 -20.47 6.83
N ASP A 75 -0.83 -19.41 7.60
CA ASP A 75 -1.93 -18.49 7.33
C ASP A 75 -1.71 -17.74 6.00
N VAL A 76 -0.47 -17.31 5.76
CA VAL A 76 -0.10 -16.64 4.51
C VAL A 76 -0.20 -17.58 3.32
N LEU A 77 0.26 -18.83 3.46
CA LEU A 77 0.13 -19.84 2.41
C LEU A 77 -1.34 -20.11 2.08
N ALA A 78 -2.18 -20.28 3.10
CA ALA A 78 -3.61 -20.49 2.92
C ALA A 78 -4.29 -19.29 2.23
N ALA A 79 -3.95 -18.06 2.64
CA ALA A 79 -4.51 -16.84 2.05
C ALA A 79 -4.04 -16.62 0.60
N SER A 80 -2.82 -17.03 0.25
CA SER A 80 -2.28 -16.89 -1.10
C SER A 80 -3.04 -17.69 -2.16
N GLY A 81 -3.70 -18.80 -1.75
CA GLY A 81 -4.35 -19.73 -2.66
C GLY A 81 -3.39 -20.48 -3.58
N LEU A 82 -2.11 -20.54 -3.22
CA LEU A 82 -1.08 -21.25 -3.96
C LEU A 82 -1.09 -22.73 -3.59
N GLU A 83 -0.99 -23.59 -4.60
CA GLU A 83 -0.88 -25.04 -4.41
C GLU A 83 0.53 -25.51 -4.77
N VAL A 84 1.04 -26.45 -3.97
CA VAL A 84 2.32 -27.11 -4.26
C VAL A 84 2.23 -27.85 -5.62
N GLY A 85 3.24 -27.66 -6.45
CA GLY A 85 3.27 -28.22 -7.81
C GLY A 85 2.76 -27.26 -8.89
N THR A 86 2.10 -26.15 -8.54
CA THR A 86 1.71 -25.13 -9.52
C THR A 86 2.95 -24.53 -10.18
N ASN A 87 2.96 -24.43 -11.50
CA ASN A 87 4.09 -23.83 -12.21
C ASN A 87 4.24 -22.35 -11.84
N ILE A 88 5.41 -21.96 -11.29
CA ILE A 88 5.68 -20.59 -10.81
C ILE A 88 5.55 -19.53 -11.91
N PHE A 89 5.72 -19.90 -13.19
CA PHE A 89 5.56 -18.98 -14.33
C PHE A 89 4.10 -18.83 -14.78
N ALA A 90 3.24 -19.78 -14.42
CA ALA A 90 1.80 -19.73 -14.69
C ALA A 90 1.03 -18.94 -13.59
N VAL A 91 1.66 -18.75 -12.42
CA VAL A 91 1.06 -17.97 -11.32
C VAL A 91 0.98 -16.50 -11.70
N ASP A 92 -0.19 -15.90 -11.57
CA ASP A 92 -0.37 -14.45 -11.61
C ASP A 92 0.02 -13.85 -10.26
N LEU A 93 1.17 -13.17 -10.23
CA LEU A 93 1.71 -12.62 -8.98
C LEU A 93 0.85 -11.50 -8.43
N GLU A 94 0.29 -10.66 -9.30
CA GLU A 94 -0.56 -9.53 -8.89
C GLU A 94 -1.86 -10.04 -8.24
N GLU A 95 -2.45 -11.12 -8.77
CA GLU A 95 -3.61 -11.76 -8.14
C GLU A 95 -3.28 -12.33 -6.76
N VAL A 96 -2.09 -12.93 -6.59
CA VAL A 96 -1.63 -13.44 -5.29
C VAL A 96 -1.40 -12.28 -4.30
N GLU A 97 -0.74 -11.20 -4.73
CA GLU A 97 -0.54 -10.00 -3.93
C GLU A 97 -1.88 -9.43 -3.44
N GLN A 98 -2.85 -9.28 -4.34
CA GLN A 98 -4.19 -8.79 -4.02
C GLN A 98 -4.93 -9.72 -3.03
N ARG A 99 -4.83 -11.04 -3.19
CA ARG A 99 -5.43 -12.00 -2.24
C ARG A 99 -4.83 -11.85 -0.84
N LEU A 100 -3.51 -11.68 -0.76
CA LEU A 100 -2.82 -11.46 0.51
C LEU A 100 -3.22 -10.12 1.14
N GLU A 101 -3.28 -9.04 0.37
CA GLU A 101 -3.67 -7.71 0.85
C GLU A 101 -5.15 -7.62 1.29
N ASN A 102 -6.00 -8.56 0.87
CA ASN A 102 -7.37 -8.71 1.39
C ASN A 102 -7.41 -9.24 2.83
N VAL A 103 -6.32 -9.81 3.34
CA VAL A 103 -6.20 -10.16 4.76
C VAL A 103 -6.05 -8.86 5.55
N CYS A 104 -6.95 -8.62 6.52
CA CYS A 104 -6.97 -7.34 7.26
C CYS A 104 -5.65 -7.00 7.95
N TRP A 105 -4.85 -8.00 8.32
CA TRP A 105 -3.53 -7.82 8.94
C TRP A 105 -2.37 -7.56 7.97
N ILE A 106 -2.59 -7.62 6.67
CA ILE A 106 -1.56 -7.39 5.65
C ILE A 106 -1.77 -6.02 5.01
N GLU A 107 -0.84 -5.08 5.24
CA GLU A 107 -0.85 -3.75 4.62
C GLU A 107 -0.38 -3.81 3.17
N ARG A 108 0.65 -4.63 2.92
CA ARG A 108 1.25 -4.81 1.59
C ARG A 108 1.88 -6.18 1.47
N ALA A 109 1.72 -6.80 0.32
CA ALA A 109 2.43 -8.01 -0.06
C ALA A 109 3.21 -7.77 -1.35
N MET A 110 4.40 -8.32 -1.45
CA MET A 110 5.21 -8.35 -2.67
C MET A 110 5.60 -9.78 -2.94
N VAL A 111 5.26 -10.28 -4.13
CA VAL A 111 5.55 -11.66 -4.53
C VAL A 111 6.58 -11.69 -5.65
N VAL A 112 7.65 -12.45 -5.48
CA VAL A 112 8.74 -12.55 -6.44
C VAL A 112 9.01 -14.01 -6.78
N ARG A 113 9.20 -14.31 -8.07
CA ARG A 113 9.63 -15.64 -8.51
C ARG A 113 11.10 -15.86 -8.18
N LYS A 114 11.40 -16.97 -7.53
CA LYS A 114 12.76 -17.47 -7.31
C LYS A 114 12.94 -18.82 -8.02
N PRO A 115 13.24 -18.81 -9.33
CA PRO A 115 13.46 -20.04 -10.07
C PRO A 115 14.51 -20.95 -9.44
N PRO A 116 14.40 -22.28 -9.55
CA PRO A 116 13.46 -22.95 -10.45
C PRO A 116 12.06 -23.20 -9.87
N ASP A 117 11.90 -23.32 -8.53
CA ASP A 117 10.74 -23.96 -7.93
C ASP A 117 10.21 -23.22 -6.68
N ARG A 118 10.54 -21.94 -6.52
CA ARG A 118 10.17 -21.14 -5.34
C ARG A 118 9.50 -19.83 -5.71
N LEU A 119 8.64 -19.38 -4.79
CA LEU A 119 8.18 -18.00 -4.69
C LEU A 119 8.65 -17.40 -3.37
N ALA A 120 9.03 -16.14 -3.37
CA ALA A 120 9.28 -15.37 -2.17
C ALA A 120 8.16 -14.34 -2.01
N VAL A 121 7.65 -14.24 -0.79
CA VAL A 121 6.62 -13.27 -0.38
C VAL A 121 7.22 -12.41 0.73
N GLU A 122 7.29 -11.11 0.50
CA GLU A 122 7.63 -10.13 1.53
C GLU A 122 6.36 -9.42 1.96
N ILE A 123 6.08 -9.45 3.27
CA ILE A 123 4.84 -8.92 3.85
C ILE A 123 5.16 -7.73 4.75
N VAL A 124 4.36 -6.67 4.61
CA VAL A 124 4.27 -5.59 5.60
C VAL A 124 2.97 -5.78 6.36
N GLU A 125 3.08 -6.12 7.64
CA GLU A 125 1.92 -6.32 8.48
C GLU A 125 1.37 -5.01 9.01
N ARG A 126 0.02 -4.89 9.08
CA ARG A 126 -0.65 -3.78 9.77
C ARG A 126 -0.43 -3.87 11.26
N GLN A 127 -0.21 -2.71 11.86
CA GLN A 127 -0.16 -2.57 13.30
C GLN A 127 -1.38 -1.80 13.78
N ARG A 128 -1.96 -2.25 14.89
CA ARG A 128 -3.05 -1.53 15.54
C ARG A 128 -2.48 -0.25 16.14
N LEU A 129 -3.07 0.89 15.77
CA LEU A 129 -2.63 2.21 16.25
C LEU A 129 -3.50 2.71 17.40
N ALA A 130 -4.78 2.36 17.40
CA ALA A 130 -5.75 2.71 18.42
C ALA A 130 -6.94 1.73 18.42
N TRP A 131 -7.78 1.81 19.42
CA TRP A 131 -9.13 1.29 19.39
C TRP A 131 -10.08 2.37 18.89
N VAL A 132 -11.15 2.02 18.21
CA VAL A 132 -12.16 2.97 17.72
C VAL A 132 -13.57 2.48 18.06
N GLU A 133 -14.42 3.38 18.56
CA GLU A 133 -15.83 3.13 18.87
C GLU A 133 -16.70 3.61 17.71
N LEU A 134 -17.25 2.68 16.92
CA LEU A 134 -18.14 2.91 15.77
C LEU A 134 -19.40 2.05 15.88
N GLY A 135 -20.14 2.19 16.99
CA GLY A 135 -21.24 1.28 17.36
C GLY A 135 -20.77 0.02 18.05
N ALA A 136 -19.63 -0.53 17.63
CA ALA A 136 -18.85 -1.57 18.31
C ALA A 136 -17.40 -1.10 18.41
N THR A 137 -16.58 -1.82 19.19
CA THR A 137 -15.15 -1.54 19.32
C THR A 137 -14.36 -2.34 18.30
N TYR A 138 -13.53 -1.66 17.51
CA TYR A 138 -12.61 -2.22 16.53
C TYR A 138 -11.19 -1.79 16.85
N GLY A 139 -10.19 -2.60 16.46
CA GLY A 139 -8.85 -2.08 16.26
C GLY A 139 -8.82 -1.22 15.00
N ILE A 140 -7.93 -0.24 14.95
CA ILE A 140 -7.73 0.56 13.74
C ILE A 140 -6.25 0.72 13.46
N ALA A 141 -5.87 0.50 12.20
CA ALA A 141 -4.53 0.73 11.72
C ALA A 141 -4.35 2.18 11.24
N ARG A 142 -3.11 2.58 10.99
CA ARG A 142 -2.78 3.96 10.56
C ARG A 142 -3.41 4.36 9.22
N ASP A 143 -3.68 3.39 8.35
CA ASP A 143 -4.33 3.58 7.05
C ASP A 143 -5.86 3.59 7.13
N GLY A 144 -6.41 3.55 8.36
CA GLY A 144 -7.85 3.57 8.61
C GLY A 144 -8.55 2.22 8.41
N VAL A 145 -7.80 1.14 8.24
CA VAL A 145 -8.35 -0.22 8.10
C VAL A 145 -8.76 -0.76 9.47
N LEU A 146 -9.98 -1.29 9.53
CA LEU A 146 -10.52 -1.90 10.75
C LEU A 146 -9.94 -3.29 10.99
N LEU A 147 -9.42 -3.50 12.19
CA LEU A 147 -8.82 -4.73 12.66
C LEU A 147 -9.72 -5.44 13.67
N PRO A 148 -9.65 -6.78 13.77
CA PRO A 148 -10.37 -7.54 14.78
C PRO A 148 -10.05 -7.05 16.19
N LYS A 149 -11.02 -7.21 17.12
CA LYS A 149 -10.80 -6.92 18.53
C LYS A 149 -9.90 -7.96 19.19
N ASP A 150 -9.98 -9.18 18.70
CA ASP A 150 -9.21 -10.29 19.24
C ASP A 150 -7.72 -10.07 19.01
N GLN A 151 -6.92 -10.60 19.93
CA GLN A 151 -5.47 -10.54 19.85
C GLN A 151 -4.97 -11.36 18.66
N ALA A 152 -4.10 -10.77 17.83
CA ALA A 152 -3.43 -11.52 16.78
C ALA A 152 -2.41 -12.52 17.39
N PRO A 153 -2.09 -13.64 16.70
CA PRO A 153 -1.22 -14.68 17.25
C PRO A 153 0.13 -14.18 17.78
N GLY A 154 0.75 -13.22 17.11
CA GLY A 154 2.04 -12.62 17.51
C GLY A 154 1.94 -11.33 18.33
N GLU A 155 0.73 -10.88 18.67
CA GLU A 155 0.49 -9.62 19.39
C GLU A 155 0.69 -9.79 20.88
N SER A 156 1.40 -8.88 21.54
CA SER A 156 1.59 -8.89 22.99
C SER A 156 0.53 -8.05 23.71
N PHE A 157 0.35 -8.24 25.02
CA PHE A 157 -0.53 -7.38 25.83
C PHE A 157 -0.10 -5.91 25.81
N ALA A 158 1.19 -5.62 25.65
CA ALA A 158 1.69 -4.27 25.53
C ALA A 158 1.22 -3.59 24.24
N ASP A 159 1.12 -4.34 23.14
CA ASP A 159 0.61 -3.86 21.84
C ASP A 159 -0.89 -3.53 21.90
N LEU A 160 -1.62 -4.03 22.92
CA LEU A 160 -3.04 -3.77 23.15
C LEU A 160 -3.31 -2.58 24.08
N ASN A 161 -2.28 -2.03 24.74
CA ASN A 161 -2.40 -0.83 25.59
C ASN A 161 -2.43 0.43 24.74
N LEU A 162 -3.52 0.60 24.00
CA LEU A 162 -3.74 1.67 23.03
C LEU A 162 -4.94 2.55 23.48
N PRO A 163 -4.96 3.82 23.10
CA PRO A 163 -6.08 4.68 23.42
C PRO A 163 -7.34 4.30 22.63
N VAL A 164 -8.47 4.70 23.16
CA VAL A 164 -9.78 4.57 22.51
C VAL A 164 -10.14 5.88 21.81
N ILE A 165 -10.37 5.85 20.51
CA ILE A 165 -10.94 6.97 19.76
C ILE A 165 -12.46 6.85 19.84
N SER A 166 -13.13 7.88 20.36
CA SER A 166 -14.57 7.94 20.51
C SER A 166 -15.12 9.32 20.10
N GLY A 167 -16.44 9.49 20.17
CA GLY A 167 -17.09 10.77 19.79
C GLY A 167 -17.15 10.99 18.27
N LEU A 168 -16.90 9.97 17.46
CA LEU A 168 -17.12 9.99 16.03
C LEU A 168 -18.61 9.80 15.73
N ALA A 169 -19.05 10.27 14.56
CA ALA A 169 -20.41 9.99 14.10
C ALA A 169 -20.64 8.48 14.01
N ALA A 170 -21.76 8.02 14.56
CA ALA A 170 -22.12 6.61 14.48
C ALA A 170 -22.27 6.19 13.01
N VAL A 171 -21.56 5.13 12.61
CA VAL A 171 -21.77 4.50 11.32
C VAL A 171 -22.94 3.55 11.47
N SER A 172 -23.97 3.74 10.64
CA SER A 172 -25.26 3.00 10.76
C SER A 172 -25.17 1.55 10.31
N ASP A 173 -24.11 1.16 9.61
CA ASP A 173 -23.95 -0.18 9.07
C ASP A 173 -22.94 -1.00 9.88
N THR A 174 -23.17 -2.32 9.92
CA THR A 174 -22.21 -3.26 10.50
C THR A 174 -20.93 -3.23 9.69
N LEU A 175 -19.88 -2.62 10.24
CA LEU A 175 -18.59 -2.56 9.62
C LEU A 175 -17.91 -3.93 9.66
N GLN A 176 -17.27 -4.29 8.57
CA GLN A 176 -16.51 -5.54 8.46
C GLN A 176 -15.03 -5.28 8.75
N PHE A 177 -14.33 -6.27 9.28
CA PHE A 177 -12.86 -6.23 9.39
C PHE A 177 -12.24 -6.16 8.00
N GLY A 178 -11.17 -5.39 7.86
CA GLY A 178 -10.55 -5.08 6.58
C GLY A 178 -11.18 -3.90 5.84
N ALA A 179 -12.36 -3.40 6.28
CA ALA A 179 -12.95 -2.20 5.69
C ALA A 179 -12.13 -0.95 6.09
N THR A 180 -11.95 -0.03 5.15
CA THR A 180 -11.29 1.25 5.39
C THR A 180 -12.31 2.32 5.76
N VAL A 181 -12.10 2.98 6.89
CA VAL A 181 -12.91 4.13 7.31
C VAL A 181 -12.25 5.41 6.82
N SER A 182 -12.92 6.09 5.89
CA SER A 182 -12.41 7.32 5.25
C SER A 182 -13.01 8.60 5.85
N ASP A 183 -13.42 8.58 7.13
CA ASP A 183 -13.86 9.77 7.82
C ASP A 183 -12.69 10.75 8.04
N SER A 184 -12.84 12.00 7.59
CA SER A 184 -11.76 13.00 7.65
C SER A 184 -11.33 13.34 9.07
N THR A 185 -12.27 13.28 10.02
CA THR A 185 -12.00 13.54 11.45
C THR A 185 -11.15 12.41 12.02
N LEU A 186 -11.53 11.17 11.73
CA LEU A 186 -10.77 10.00 12.15
C LEU A 186 -9.37 9.98 11.55
N VAL A 187 -9.23 10.21 10.25
CA VAL A 187 -7.92 10.29 9.57
C VAL A 187 -7.04 11.39 10.21
N GLY A 188 -7.63 12.55 10.52
CA GLY A 188 -6.93 13.62 11.21
C GLY A 188 -6.46 13.23 12.63
N LEU A 189 -7.28 12.49 13.39
CA LEU A 189 -6.91 11.99 14.71
C LEU A 189 -5.83 10.92 14.66
N LEU A 190 -5.90 10.00 13.71
CA LEU A 190 -4.88 8.96 13.51
C LEU A 190 -3.52 9.57 13.17
N GLY A 191 -3.49 10.53 12.22
CA GLY A 191 -2.25 11.24 11.88
C GLY A 191 -1.70 12.04 13.07
N TRP A 192 -2.56 12.73 13.83
CA TRP A 192 -2.17 13.43 15.04
C TRP A 192 -1.57 12.47 16.08
N TRP A 193 -2.20 11.32 16.30
CA TRP A 193 -1.75 10.32 17.26
C TRP A 193 -0.41 9.70 16.88
N GLU A 194 -0.21 9.41 15.61
CA GLU A 194 1.08 8.91 15.10
C GLU A 194 2.20 9.93 15.33
N GLU A 195 1.96 11.22 15.01
CA GLU A 195 2.92 12.30 15.26
C GLU A 195 3.17 12.50 16.76
N ALA A 196 2.12 12.43 17.58
CA ALA A 196 2.23 12.56 19.04
C ALA A 196 3.07 11.44 19.64
N THR A 197 2.84 10.20 19.21
CA THR A 197 3.59 9.03 19.69
C THR A 197 5.06 9.10 19.27
N ALA A 198 5.34 9.59 18.07
CA ALA A 198 6.71 9.82 17.62
C ALA A 198 7.41 10.94 18.39
N ALA A 199 6.66 11.99 18.81
CA ALA A 199 7.20 13.14 19.54
C ALA A 199 7.41 12.86 21.05
N ASP A 200 6.50 12.14 21.70
CA ASP A 200 6.54 11.85 23.15
C ASP A 200 5.78 10.55 23.46
N ALA A 201 6.41 9.41 23.22
CA ALA A 201 5.83 8.09 23.49
C ALA A 201 5.47 7.88 24.95
N GLU A 202 6.28 8.41 25.90
CA GLU A 202 6.05 8.27 27.34
C GLU A 202 4.75 9.00 27.78
N PHE A 203 4.50 10.18 27.24
CA PHE A 203 3.23 10.90 27.45
C PHE A 203 2.05 10.10 26.89
N CYS A 204 2.20 9.57 25.66
CA CYS A 204 1.14 8.84 24.99
C CYS A 204 0.73 7.55 25.70
N LEU A 205 1.64 6.86 26.40
CA LEU A 205 1.32 5.69 27.23
C LEU A 205 0.31 5.99 28.34
N ASN A 206 0.18 7.25 28.73
CA ASN A 206 -0.74 7.70 29.77
C ASN A 206 -2.06 8.27 29.22
N VAL A 207 -2.30 8.16 27.91
CA VAL A 207 -3.56 8.59 27.27
C VAL A 207 -4.49 7.40 27.13
N SER A 208 -5.69 7.50 27.72
CA SER A 208 -6.71 6.45 27.64
C SER A 208 -7.71 6.64 26.50
N ARG A 209 -7.99 7.92 26.16
CA ARG A 209 -9.04 8.24 25.18
C ARG A 209 -8.70 9.48 24.38
N LEU A 210 -9.10 9.47 23.09
CA LEU A 210 -9.07 10.62 22.20
C LEU A 210 -10.48 10.89 21.68
N GLU A 211 -10.88 12.15 21.71
CA GLU A 211 -12.16 12.59 21.15
C GLU A 211 -11.94 13.82 20.26
N PRO A 212 -12.58 13.88 19.09
CA PRO A 212 -12.52 15.06 18.26
C PRO A 212 -13.26 16.22 18.92
N LEU A 213 -12.70 17.42 18.83
CA LEU A 213 -13.34 18.66 19.20
C LEU A 213 -13.54 19.56 17.99
N PRO A 214 -14.58 20.44 17.99
CA PRO A 214 -14.74 21.44 16.94
C PRO A 214 -13.49 22.31 16.75
N GLY A 215 -13.21 22.73 15.51
CA GLY A 215 -12.08 23.60 15.19
C GLY A 215 -10.75 22.88 15.03
N ALA A 216 -10.77 21.63 14.51
CA ALA A 216 -9.57 20.80 14.33
C ALA A 216 -8.75 20.66 15.63
N CYS A 217 -9.42 20.22 16.68
CA CYS A 217 -8.85 20.00 18.01
C CYS A 217 -9.13 18.59 18.49
N VAL A 218 -8.35 18.13 19.46
CA VAL A 218 -8.51 16.85 20.13
C VAL A 218 -8.64 17.06 21.63
N ARG A 219 -9.49 16.26 22.26
CA ARG A 219 -9.58 16.03 23.68
C ARG A 219 -8.87 14.74 24.02
N LEU A 220 -7.93 14.78 24.93
CA LEU A 220 -7.27 13.63 25.51
C LEU A 220 -7.79 13.41 26.92
N GLN A 221 -8.01 12.17 27.29
CA GLN A 221 -8.26 11.79 28.66
C GLN A 221 -7.08 10.99 29.17
N MET A 222 -6.50 11.43 30.29
CA MET A 222 -5.36 10.77 30.89
C MET A 222 -5.78 9.56 31.74
N VAL A 223 -4.91 8.57 31.80
CA VAL A 223 -5.05 7.43 32.72
C VAL A 223 -4.82 7.92 34.15
N GLY A 224 -5.52 7.34 35.12
CA GLY A 224 -5.33 7.59 36.54
C GLY A 224 -6.25 8.70 37.11
N ASP A 225 -5.86 9.96 37.00
CA ASP A 225 -6.62 11.11 37.55
C ASP A 225 -7.80 11.56 36.67
N GLY A 226 -7.85 11.06 35.43
CA GLY A 226 -8.86 11.41 34.44
C GLY A 226 -8.74 12.85 33.96
N LEU A 227 -7.56 13.48 34.09
CA LEU A 227 -7.28 14.82 33.60
C LEU A 227 -7.60 14.91 32.09
N GLU A 228 -8.39 15.94 31.76
CA GLU A 228 -8.72 16.24 30.36
C GLU A 228 -7.72 17.25 29.79
N ILE A 229 -7.15 16.95 28.59
CA ILE A 229 -6.24 17.86 27.90
C ILE A 229 -6.84 18.18 26.53
N ARG A 230 -6.94 19.46 26.20
CA ARG A 230 -7.47 19.95 24.91
C ARG A 230 -6.35 20.57 24.09
N LEU A 231 -6.12 20.05 22.90
CA LEU A 231 -5.03 20.46 22.01
C LEU A 231 -5.56 20.72 20.61
N PRO A 232 -4.98 21.69 19.87
CA PRO A 232 -5.18 21.76 18.43
C PRO A 232 -4.45 20.61 17.73
N LEU A 233 -4.98 20.16 16.60
CA LEU A 233 -4.36 19.09 15.80
C LEU A 233 -3.08 19.55 15.07
N ASP A 234 -2.83 20.85 14.97
CA ASP A 234 -1.61 21.39 14.37
C ASP A 234 -0.46 21.45 15.39
N ARG A 235 0.79 21.50 14.90
CA ARG A 235 2.02 21.71 15.70
C ARG A 235 2.15 20.76 16.89
N VAL A 236 1.89 19.49 16.68
CA VAL A 236 1.82 18.44 17.71
C VAL A 236 3.03 18.49 18.64
N GLU A 237 4.23 18.38 18.11
CA GLU A 237 5.48 18.38 18.89
C GLU A 237 5.63 19.63 19.79
N ARG A 238 5.30 20.80 19.24
CA ARG A 238 5.36 22.05 20.00
C ARG A 238 4.36 22.06 21.18
N ASN A 239 3.14 21.60 20.91
CA ASN A 239 2.07 21.60 21.90
C ASN A 239 2.39 20.61 23.03
N LEU A 240 2.87 19.39 22.70
CA LEU A 240 3.29 18.41 23.69
C LEU A 240 4.48 18.90 24.53
N ARG A 241 5.48 19.51 23.89
CA ARG A 241 6.62 20.12 24.59
C ARG A 241 6.18 21.24 25.55
N THR A 242 5.21 22.05 25.15
CA THR A 242 4.64 23.09 25.98
C THR A 242 3.89 22.47 27.16
N LEU A 243 3.03 21.50 26.92
CA LEU A 243 2.30 20.76 27.92
C LEU A 243 3.24 20.16 28.98
N ARG A 244 4.27 19.41 28.52
CA ARG A 244 5.26 18.79 29.43
C ARG A 244 5.95 19.78 30.37
N ARG A 245 6.22 20.98 29.87
CA ARG A 245 6.80 22.07 30.71
C ARG A 245 5.81 22.62 31.73
N LEU A 246 4.53 22.63 31.37
CA LEU A 246 3.48 23.20 32.22
C LEU A 246 2.98 22.24 33.30
N MET A 247 2.95 20.95 33.03
CA MET A 247 2.42 19.92 33.94
C MET A 247 2.92 20.02 35.38
N PRO A 248 4.23 20.17 35.69
CA PRO A 248 4.71 20.27 37.06
C PRO A 248 4.18 21.51 37.79
N ARG A 249 3.94 22.61 37.06
CA ARG A 249 3.37 23.83 37.61
C ARG A 249 1.86 23.70 37.84
N VAL A 250 1.16 23.10 36.88
CA VAL A 250 -0.29 22.84 36.97
C VAL A 250 -0.58 22.02 38.22
N TYR A 251 0.08 20.89 38.43
CA TYR A 251 -0.17 20.07 39.64
C TYR A 251 0.28 20.72 40.94
N ARG A 252 1.20 21.68 40.92
CA ARG A 252 1.57 22.44 42.08
C ARG A 252 0.51 23.50 42.45
N ASP A 253 0.03 24.23 41.44
CA ASP A 253 -0.86 25.38 41.63
C ASP A 253 -2.35 24.94 41.70
N TYR A 254 -2.67 23.77 41.13
CA TYR A 254 -3.99 23.14 41.07
C TYR A 254 -3.89 21.71 41.54
N PRO A 255 -4.14 21.36 42.80
CA PRO A 255 -3.96 20.01 43.34
C PRO A 255 -4.82 18.93 42.66
N ASP A 256 -6.00 19.28 42.14
CA ASP A 256 -6.92 18.39 41.43
C ASP A 256 -7.45 19.09 40.16
N PRO A 257 -6.61 19.16 39.08
CA PRO A 257 -7.03 19.81 37.86
C PRO A 257 -8.04 18.92 37.10
N ALA A 258 -9.14 19.55 36.66
CA ALA A 258 -10.14 18.87 35.82
C ALA A 258 -9.72 18.84 34.35
N TYR A 259 -9.24 19.96 33.83
CA TYR A 259 -8.78 20.07 32.47
C TYR A 259 -7.66 21.10 32.28
N ILE A 260 -6.89 20.90 31.20
CA ILE A 260 -5.91 21.86 30.67
C ILE A 260 -6.26 22.13 29.21
N ASP A 261 -6.47 23.38 28.84
CA ASP A 261 -6.85 23.79 27.49
C ASP A 261 -5.76 24.67 26.86
N LEU A 262 -5.13 24.15 25.81
CA LEU A 262 -4.06 24.79 25.03
C LEU A 262 -4.54 25.26 23.65
N ARG A 263 -5.83 25.26 23.36
CA ARG A 263 -6.38 25.71 22.07
C ARG A 263 -6.22 27.21 21.83
N TYR A 264 -5.99 27.98 22.83
CA TYR A 264 -5.86 29.44 22.75
C TYR A 264 -4.39 29.84 22.58
N THR A 265 -4.09 30.60 21.53
CA THR A 265 -2.73 31.06 21.26
C THR A 265 -2.18 31.92 22.39
N GLY A 266 -1.07 31.49 22.99
CA GLY A 266 -0.38 32.23 24.03
C GLY A 266 -1.04 32.19 25.43
N GLN A 267 -2.11 31.42 25.57
CA GLN A 267 -2.82 31.25 26.84
C GLN A 267 -3.03 29.77 27.14
N VAL A 268 -3.01 29.41 28.42
CA VAL A 268 -3.37 28.09 28.91
C VAL A 268 -4.45 28.28 29.98
N VAL A 269 -5.56 27.59 29.79
CA VAL A 269 -6.67 27.61 30.73
C VAL A 269 -6.64 26.31 31.53
N VAL A 270 -6.69 26.41 32.85
CA VAL A 270 -6.74 25.25 33.75
C VAL A 270 -8.04 25.37 34.56
N GLY A 271 -8.86 24.33 34.52
CA GLY A 271 -10.06 24.21 35.35
C GLY A 271 -9.82 23.23 36.49
N SER A 272 -10.34 23.51 37.65
CA SER A 272 -10.36 22.57 38.79
C SER A 272 -11.64 21.75 38.76
N LYS A 273 -11.59 20.52 39.29
CA LYS A 273 -12.83 19.81 39.62
C LYS A 273 -13.54 20.63 40.67
N GLU A 274 -14.80 20.97 40.40
CA GLU A 274 -15.64 21.58 41.47
C GLU A 274 -15.69 20.58 42.62
N ALA A 275 -15.35 21.04 43.84
CA ALA A 275 -15.58 20.24 45.03
C ALA A 275 -17.08 19.95 45.05
N GLY A 276 -17.45 18.69 44.82
CA GLY A 276 -18.85 18.27 44.77
C GLY A 276 -19.53 18.82 45.99
N GLY A 277 -20.48 19.76 45.77
CA GLY A 277 -21.33 20.26 46.85
C GLY A 277 -22.11 19.06 47.38
N GLU A 278 -21.97 18.84 48.67
CA GLU A 278 -22.80 17.96 49.45
C GLU A 278 -24.29 18.30 49.31
#